data_4a6f076806aaa87d280f898b5aadc5d6
#
_entry.id   4a6f076806aaa87d280f898b5aadc5d6
#
_cell.length_a   1.000
_cell.length_b   1.000
_cell.length_c   1.000
_cell.angle_alpha   90.00
_cell.angle_beta   90.00
_cell.angle_gamma   90.00
#
_symmetry.space_group_name_H-M   'P 1'
#
loop_
_entity.id
_entity.type
_entity.pdbx_description
1 polymer ?
#
loop_
_entity_poly.entity_id
_entity_poly.type
_entity_poly.pdbx_seq_one_letter_code
_entity_poly.pdbx_strand_id
1 'polypeptide(L)'
;MAKKRIDRDKILQAFLTCAFEKSAGAVSLADIASLLGVNKASLYNHFSSRDAICEAAIDFCADYMSGVRFIPETADSLAPLSFSDALAKIVKQYFRSYEIEPLFQMYAFIHSSKFFSSEAARTAERETQKIADDTASFIAQFAAEGKLPSTESKAEQTSALDAGSAGNANRTGNMRQADSTPDAGSAGDAPQTLQTAASDALKERALFFARELSAELSAYIVEKKETLRQNPESGAGSLFALPADDSALAKIIARAEAYWKG
;
A
#
# COMPACT_ATOMS: atom_id res chain seq x y z
N MET A 1 -23.33 -4.04 -41.25
CA MET A 1 -22.71 -4.17 -39.88
C MET A 1 -21.99 -2.89 -39.55
N ALA A 2 -22.37 -2.19 -38.49
CA ALA A 2 -21.68 -0.97 -38.05
C ALA A 2 -20.24 -1.33 -37.65
N LYS A 3 -19.25 -0.61 -38.25
CA LYS A 3 -17.82 -0.79 -37.96
C LYS A 3 -17.58 -0.41 -36.51
N LYS A 4 -17.25 -1.39 -35.66
CA LYS A 4 -16.97 -1.16 -34.22
C LYS A 4 -15.81 -0.16 -34.13
N ARG A 5 -16.08 1.05 -33.64
CA ARG A 5 -15.07 2.09 -33.49
C ARG A 5 -14.20 1.75 -32.29
N ILE A 6 -12.95 1.42 -32.54
CA ILE A 6 -11.93 1.25 -31.49
C ILE A 6 -11.20 2.58 -31.31
N ASP A 7 -10.73 2.82 -30.10
CA ASP A 7 -9.86 3.93 -29.71
C ASP A 7 -8.58 3.40 -29.06
N ARG A 8 -7.64 4.28 -28.75
CA ARG A 8 -6.35 3.91 -28.13
C ARG A 8 -6.55 3.23 -26.79
N ASP A 9 -7.45 3.76 -25.97
CA ASP A 9 -7.66 3.25 -24.60
C ASP A 9 -8.21 1.82 -24.59
N LYS A 10 -9.14 1.50 -25.51
CA LYS A 10 -9.63 0.13 -25.66
C LYS A 10 -8.55 -0.84 -26.11
N ILE A 11 -7.62 -0.39 -26.95
CA ILE A 11 -6.47 -1.22 -27.37
C ILE A 11 -5.55 -1.47 -26.17
N LEU A 12 -5.28 -0.44 -25.36
CA LEU A 12 -4.44 -0.56 -24.17
C LEU A 12 -5.08 -1.47 -23.11
N GLN A 13 -6.38 -1.33 -22.85
CA GLN A 13 -7.12 -2.22 -21.96
C GLN A 13 -7.11 -3.68 -22.45
N ALA A 14 -7.33 -3.92 -23.75
CA ALA A 14 -7.26 -5.25 -24.33
C ALA A 14 -5.84 -5.84 -24.23
N PHE A 15 -4.80 -5.02 -24.42
CA PHE A 15 -3.43 -5.44 -24.18
C PHE A 15 -3.20 -5.85 -22.72
N LEU A 16 -3.67 -5.06 -21.74
CA LEU A 16 -3.54 -5.36 -20.30
C LEU A 16 -4.26 -6.66 -19.93
N THR A 17 -5.46 -6.88 -20.45
CA THR A 17 -6.21 -8.14 -20.26
C THR A 17 -5.40 -9.34 -20.79
N CYS A 18 -4.89 -9.27 -22.02
CA CYS A 18 -4.04 -10.32 -22.59
C CYS A 18 -2.73 -10.50 -21.81
N ALA A 19 -2.11 -9.39 -21.34
CA ALA A 19 -0.87 -9.43 -20.58
C ALA A 19 -1.06 -10.06 -19.20
N PHE A 20 -2.20 -9.83 -18.57
CA PHE A 20 -2.55 -10.46 -17.29
C PHE A 20 -2.70 -11.98 -17.43
N GLU A 21 -3.27 -12.46 -18.54
CA GLU A 21 -3.46 -13.91 -18.78
C GLU A 21 -2.14 -14.63 -19.07
N LYS A 22 -1.30 -14.10 -19.98
CA LYS A 22 -0.16 -14.83 -20.53
C LYS A 22 1.20 -14.13 -20.46
N SER A 23 1.34 -13.02 -19.78
CA SER A 23 2.46 -12.10 -19.70
C SER A 23 2.55 -11.10 -20.86
N ALA A 24 3.07 -9.90 -20.58
CA ALA A 24 3.22 -8.83 -21.57
C ALA A 24 4.12 -9.24 -22.76
N GLY A 25 5.16 -10.04 -22.51
CA GLY A 25 6.07 -10.54 -23.57
C GLY A 25 5.41 -11.49 -24.54
N ALA A 26 4.40 -12.25 -24.11
CA ALA A 26 3.69 -13.25 -24.90
C ALA A 26 2.49 -12.70 -25.67
N VAL A 27 2.07 -11.45 -25.43
CA VAL A 27 0.94 -10.83 -26.14
C VAL A 27 1.32 -10.52 -27.58
N SER A 28 0.50 -10.94 -28.52
CA SER A 28 0.60 -10.60 -29.94
C SER A 28 -0.49 -9.62 -30.37
N LEU A 29 -0.28 -8.92 -31.49
CA LEU A 29 -1.33 -8.08 -32.10
C LEU A 29 -2.56 -8.92 -32.51
N ALA A 30 -2.40 -10.22 -32.75
CA ALA A 30 -3.54 -11.11 -33.03
C ALA A 30 -4.43 -11.31 -31.80
N ASP A 31 -3.82 -11.44 -30.63
CA ASP A 31 -4.56 -11.60 -29.36
C ASP A 31 -5.41 -10.37 -29.07
N ILE A 32 -4.79 -9.18 -29.18
CA ILE A 32 -5.48 -7.89 -28.97
C ILE A 32 -6.63 -7.73 -29.99
N ALA A 33 -6.36 -7.98 -31.28
CA ALA A 33 -7.35 -7.87 -32.33
C ALA A 33 -8.50 -8.86 -32.13
N SER A 34 -8.22 -10.09 -31.73
CA SER A 34 -9.20 -11.13 -31.43
C SER A 34 -10.11 -10.70 -30.25
N LEU A 35 -9.52 -10.23 -29.15
CA LEU A 35 -10.27 -9.76 -27.98
C LEU A 35 -11.20 -8.60 -28.32
N LEU A 36 -10.75 -7.67 -29.17
CA LEU A 36 -11.56 -6.51 -29.60
C LEU A 36 -12.56 -6.85 -30.70
N GLY A 37 -12.47 -8.03 -31.33
CA GLY A 37 -13.29 -8.42 -32.47
C GLY A 37 -13.02 -7.59 -33.72
N VAL A 38 -11.74 -7.23 -33.96
CA VAL A 38 -11.27 -6.46 -35.12
C VAL A 38 -10.14 -7.17 -35.86
N ASN A 39 -9.75 -6.67 -37.02
CA ASN A 39 -8.55 -7.16 -37.73
C ASN A 39 -7.28 -6.44 -37.24
N LYS A 40 -6.11 -7.05 -37.41
CA LYS A 40 -4.81 -6.45 -37.03
C LYS A 40 -4.55 -5.09 -37.71
N ALA A 41 -5.02 -4.90 -38.96
CA ALA A 41 -4.83 -3.65 -39.68
C ALA A 41 -5.50 -2.46 -38.96
N SER A 42 -6.59 -2.72 -38.21
CA SER A 42 -7.25 -1.67 -37.42
C SER A 42 -6.37 -1.17 -36.27
N LEU A 43 -5.49 -2.01 -35.72
CA LEU A 43 -4.58 -1.63 -34.62
C LEU A 43 -3.47 -0.69 -35.13
N TYR A 44 -2.98 -0.93 -36.37
CA TYR A 44 -1.95 -0.09 -37.00
C TYR A 44 -2.40 1.34 -37.28
N ASN A 45 -3.72 1.62 -37.28
CA ASN A 45 -4.22 2.98 -37.36
C ASN A 45 -3.97 3.79 -36.07
N HIS A 46 -3.67 3.11 -34.97
CA HIS A 46 -3.49 3.71 -33.65
C HIS A 46 -2.07 3.58 -33.10
N PHE A 47 -1.37 2.49 -33.43
CA PHE A 47 -0.03 2.17 -32.93
C PHE A 47 0.83 1.59 -34.06
N SER A 48 2.08 2.04 -34.14
CA SER A 48 3.02 1.62 -35.19
C SER A 48 3.51 0.18 -35.00
N SER A 49 3.52 -0.34 -33.77
CA SER A 49 4.01 -1.68 -33.44
C SER A 49 3.35 -2.21 -32.17
N ARG A 50 3.59 -3.50 -31.89
CA ARG A 50 3.23 -4.12 -30.61
C ARG A 50 3.97 -3.46 -29.45
N ASP A 51 5.24 -3.11 -29.63
CA ASP A 51 6.07 -2.51 -28.59
C ASP A 51 5.60 -1.08 -28.27
N ALA A 52 5.15 -0.32 -29.29
CA ALA A 52 4.50 0.98 -29.08
C ALA A 52 3.20 0.87 -28.25
N ILE A 53 2.47 -0.26 -28.33
CA ILE A 53 1.31 -0.51 -27.45
C ILE A 53 1.81 -0.78 -26.02
N CYS A 54 2.87 -1.56 -25.85
CA CYS A 54 3.42 -1.89 -24.54
C CYS A 54 3.95 -0.63 -23.82
N GLU A 55 4.67 0.24 -24.52
CA GLU A 55 5.16 1.51 -23.99
C GLU A 55 4.00 2.44 -23.58
N ALA A 56 3.04 2.62 -24.49
CA ALA A 56 1.85 3.44 -24.20
C ALA A 56 0.99 2.86 -23.06
N ALA A 57 1.01 1.54 -22.85
CA ALA A 57 0.31 0.92 -21.74
C ALA A 57 0.96 1.25 -20.38
N ILE A 58 2.28 1.46 -20.33
CA ILE A 58 2.96 1.92 -19.11
C ILE A 58 2.48 3.32 -18.74
N ASP A 59 2.47 4.25 -19.70
CA ASP A 59 2.01 5.63 -19.48
C ASP A 59 0.52 5.66 -19.08
N PHE A 60 -0.31 4.87 -19.76
CA PHE A 60 -1.73 4.74 -19.44
C PHE A 60 -1.96 4.21 -18.01
N CYS A 61 -1.19 3.21 -17.58
CA CYS A 61 -1.24 2.72 -16.20
C CYS A 61 -0.76 3.78 -15.21
N ALA A 62 0.33 4.50 -15.52
CA ALA A 62 0.87 5.54 -14.66
C ALA A 62 -0.15 6.66 -14.41
N ASP A 63 -0.82 7.12 -15.47
CA ASP A 63 -1.86 8.14 -15.37
C ASP A 63 -3.06 7.65 -14.54
N TYR A 64 -3.55 6.46 -14.81
CA TYR A 64 -4.70 5.89 -14.09
C TYR A 64 -4.38 5.65 -12.61
N MET A 65 -3.25 5.01 -12.31
CA MET A 65 -2.85 4.68 -10.93
C MET A 65 -2.54 5.93 -10.11
N SER A 66 -2.13 7.03 -10.74
CA SER A 66 -1.94 8.32 -10.05
C SER A 66 -3.20 8.81 -9.36
N GLY A 67 -4.38 8.49 -9.90
CA GLY A 67 -5.70 8.82 -9.35
C GLY A 67 -6.17 7.89 -8.24
N VAL A 68 -5.55 6.73 -8.05
CA VAL A 68 -5.94 5.78 -6.99
C VAL A 68 -5.53 6.33 -5.63
N ARG A 69 -6.45 6.34 -4.68
CA ARG A 69 -6.20 6.82 -3.31
C ARG A 69 -6.13 5.65 -2.34
N PHE A 70 -5.14 5.69 -1.46
CA PHE A 70 -5.04 4.75 -0.34
C PHE A 70 -6.06 5.11 0.74
N ILE A 71 -6.14 6.39 1.11
CA ILE A 71 -7.14 6.89 2.07
C ILE A 71 -8.36 7.43 1.30
N PRO A 72 -9.58 7.04 1.67
CA PRO A 72 -10.81 7.54 1.05
C PRO A 72 -10.91 9.09 1.15
N GLU A 73 -11.58 9.71 0.19
CA GLU A 73 -11.70 11.18 0.08
C GLU A 73 -12.39 11.86 1.27
N THR A 74 -13.19 11.12 2.03
CA THR A 74 -13.92 11.63 3.18
C THR A 74 -13.19 11.29 4.47
N ALA A 75 -12.20 12.11 4.86
CA ALA A 75 -11.55 12.03 6.18
C ALA A 75 -12.61 12.02 7.31
N ASP A 76 -13.71 12.75 7.14
CA ASP A 76 -14.86 12.78 8.06
C ASP A 76 -15.45 11.39 8.31
N SER A 77 -15.35 10.46 7.35
CA SER A 77 -15.84 9.10 7.52
C SER A 77 -14.96 8.22 8.41
N LEU A 78 -13.73 8.66 8.72
CA LEU A 78 -12.78 7.99 9.60
C LEU A 78 -12.76 8.60 11.01
N ALA A 79 -13.12 9.87 11.13
CA ALA A 79 -13.06 10.62 12.40
C ALA A 79 -13.80 9.96 13.59
N PRO A 80 -14.99 9.32 13.42
CA PRO A 80 -15.67 8.66 14.53
C PRO A 80 -15.10 7.28 14.90
N LEU A 81 -14.17 6.73 14.09
CA LEU A 81 -13.65 5.38 14.25
C LEU A 81 -12.48 5.32 15.24
N SER A 82 -12.30 4.13 15.84
CA SER A 82 -11.04 3.81 16.50
C SER A 82 -9.91 3.70 15.46
N PHE A 83 -8.66 3.80 15.90
CA PHE A 83 -7.49 3.61 15.02
C PHE A 83 -7.56 2.27 14.26
N SER A 84 -7.85 1.17 14.97
CA SER A 84 -7.93 -0.17 14.36
C SER A 84 -9.05 -0.26 13.32
N ASP A 85 -10.25 0.27 13.63
CA ASP A 85 -11.38 0.22 12.70
C ASP A 85 -11.12 1.09 11.45
N ALA A 86 -10.51 2.25 11.63
CA ALA A 86 -10.14 3.14 10.53
C ALA A 86 -9.09 2.50 9.63
N LEU A 87 -8.02 1.93 10.20
CA LEU A 87 -6.98 1.22 9.46
C LEU A 87 -7.55 0.01 8.72
N ALA A 88 -8.37 -0.80 9.38
CA ALA A 88 -9.06 -1.94 8.78
C ALA A 88 -9.91 -1.52 7.58
N LYS A 89 -10.66 -0.43 7.71
CA LYS A 89 -11.49 0.12 6.63
C LYS A 89 -10.65 0.57 5.44
N ILE A 90 -9.55 1.30 5.68
CA ILE A 90 -8.63 1.78 4.64
C ILE A 90 -8.03 0.59 3.89
N VAL A 91 -7.42 -0.35 4.59
CA VAL A 91 -6.76 -1.52 3.99
C VAL A 91 -7.77 -2.36 3.21
N LYS A 92 -8.95 -2.63 3.80
CA LYS A 92 -10.01 -3.39 3.11
C LYS A 92 -10.45 -2.70 1.82
N GLN A 93 -10.70 -1.40 1.85
CA GLN A 93 -11.13 -0.65 0.67
C GLN A 93 -10.04 -0.61 -0.41
N TYR A 94 -8.78 -0.43 -0.02
CA TYR A 94 -7.66 -0.43 -0.95
C TYR A 94 -7.55 -1.77 -1.68
N PHE A 95 -7.54 -2.90 -0.97
CA PHE A 95 -7.48 -4.23 -1.58
C PHE A 95 -8.70 -4.52 -2.46
N ARG A 96 -9.90 -4.14 -2.02
CA ARG A 96 -11.13 -4.31 -2.81
C ARG A 96 -11.10 -3.54 -4.12
N SER A 97 -10.46 -2.37 -4.19
CA SER A 97 -10.32 -1.64 -5.45
C SER A 97 -9.49 -2.42 -6.47
N TYR A 98 -8.51 -3.21 -6.01
CA TYR A 98 -7.68 -4.07 -6.86
C TYR A 98 -8.30 -5.43 -7.18
N GLU A 99 -9.51 -5.72 -6.75
CA GLU A 99 -10.27 -6.90 -7.21
C GLU A 99 -11.02 -6.64 -8.53
N ILE A 100 -11.09 -5.39 -8.97
CA ILE A 100 -11.89 -4.94 -10.12
C ILE A 100 -10.97 -4.42 -11.24
N GLU A 101 -11.34 -4.73 -12.51
CA GLU A 101 -10.68 -4.12 -13.67
C GLU A 101 -10.85 -2.59 -13.67
N PRO A 102 -9.83 -1.89 -14.18
CA PRO A 102 -8.59 -2.39 -14.75
C PRO A 102 -7.43 -2.51 -13.73
N LEU A 103 -7.67 -2.20 -12.44
CA LEU A 103 -6.60 -1.98 -11.46
C LEU A 103 -5.71 -3.21 -11.22
N PHE A 104 -6.28 -4.41 -11.04
CA PHE A 104 -5.44 -5.60 -10.83
C PHE A 104 -4.56 -5.93 -12.05
N GLN A 105 -5.06 -5.67 -13.26
CA GLN A 105 -4.30 -5.87 -14.50
C GLN A 105 -3.18 -4.85 -14.63
N MET A 106 -3.46 -3.56 -14.34
CA MET A 106 -2.49 -2.48 -14.34
C MET A 106 -1.39 -2.72 -13.30
N TYR A 107 -1.78 -3.09 -12.09
CA TYR A 107 -0.84 -3.43 -11.00
C TYR A 107 0.09 -4.57 -11.43
N ALA A 108 -0.47 -5.69 -11.89
CA ALA A 108 0.32 -6.85 -12.32
C ALA A 108 1.26 -6.49 -13.47
N PHE A 109 0.81 -5.67 -14.43
CA PHE A 109 1.62 -5.23 -15.58
C PHE A 109 2.76 -4.32 -15.13
N ILE A 110 2.51 -3.28 -14.34
CA ILE A 110 3.54 -2.35 -13.84
C ILE A 110 4.55 -3.07 -12.95
N HIS A 111 4.09 -3.88 -11.99
CA HIS A 111 4.97 -4.57 -11.05
C HIS A 111 5.79 -5.69 -11.70
N SER A 112 5.32 -6.30 -12.78
CA SER A 112 6.14 -7.22 -13.58
C SER A 112 7.11 -6.49 -14.51
N SER A 113 6.74 -5.33 -15.02
CA SER A 113 7.52 -4.55 -15.99
C SER A 113 8.62 -3.70 -15.33
N LYS A 114 8.55 -3.41 -14.02
CA LYS A 114 9.48 -2.52 -13.30
C LYS A 114 10.94 -2.97 -13.34
N PHE A 115 11.21 -4.24 -13.61
CA PHE A 115 12.56 -4.76 -13.75
C PHE A 115 13.18 -4.49 -15.13
N PHE A 116 12.38 -4.08 -16.11
CA PHE A 116 12.78 -3.91 -17.50
C PHE A 116 12.46 -2.51 -18.06
N SER A 117 11.66 -1.73 -17.34
CA SER A 117 11.25 -0.37 -17.72
C SER A 117 11.44 0.59 -16.54
N SER A 118 12.23 1.64 -16.78
CA SER A 118 12.44 2.70 -15.77
C SER A 118 11.16 3.48 -15.46
N GLU A 119 10.24 3.63 -16.44
CA GLU A 119 8.97 4.31 -16.20
C GLU A 119 8.03 3.45 -15.35
N ALA A 120 7.96 2.14 -15.61
CA ALA A 120 7.21 1.22 -14.77
C ALA A 120 7.79 1.17 -13.34
N ALA A 121 9.13 1.22 -13.20
CA ALA A 121 9.78 1.28 -11.89
C ALA A 121 9.41 2.56 -11.13
N ARG A 122 9.46 3.73 -11.80
CA ARG A 122 9.04 5.01 -11.22
C ARG A 122 7.55 5.02 -10.85
N THR A 123 6.71 4.38 -11.64
CA THR A 123 5.27 4.29 -11.36
C THR A 123 5.00 3.46 -10.10
N ALA A 124 5.65 2.30 -9.97
CA ALA A 124 5.55 1.46 -8.77
C ALA A 124 6.09 2.17 -7.51
N GLU A 125 7.20 2.92 -7.63
CA GLU A 125 7.76 3.69 -6.53
C GLU A 125 6.83 4.85 -6.11
N ARG A 126 6.26 5.60 -7.08
CA ARG A 126 5.28 6.67 -6.80
C ARG A 126 4.04 6.13 -6.07
N GLU A 127 3.53 4.95 -6.45
CA GLU A 127 2.43 4.30 -5.74
C GLU A 127 2.82 4.01 -4.28
N THR A 128 3.97 3.37 -4.07
CA THR A 128 4.48 3.04 -2.74
C THR A 128 4.68 4.29 -1.89
N GLN A 129 5.28 5.34 -2.45
CA GLN A 129 5.50 6.61 -1.75
C GLN A 129 4.19 7.28 -1.36
N LYS A 130 3.19 7.27 -2.25
CA LYS A 130 1.86 7.82 -1.97
C LYS A 130 1.18 7.10 -0.80
N ILE A 131 1.24 5.77 -0.75
CA ILE A 131 0.73 4.99 0.38
C ILE A 131 1.46 5.37 1.67
N ALA A 132 2.79 5.56 1.61
CA ALA A 132 3.60 5.97 2.76
C ALA A 132 3.21 7.37 3.26
N ASP A 133 3.08 8.35 2.38
CA ASP A 133 2.72 9.73 2.72
C ASP A 133 1.30 9.81 3.31
N ASP A 134 0.34 9.11 2.69
CA ASP A 134 -1.03 9.00 3.18
C ASP A 134 -1.06 8.33 4.57
N THR A 135 -0.29 7.25 4.76
CA THR A 135 -0.18 6.55 6.04
C THR A 135 0.44 7.44 7.11
N ALA A 136 1.54 8.13 6.82
CA ALA A 136 2.18 9.03 7.77
C ALA A 136 1.21 10.15 8.21
N SER A 137 0.46 10.71 7.27
CA SER A 137 -0.55 11.74 7.55
C SER A 137 -1.68 11.21 8.41
N PHE A 138 -2.18 10.00 8.12
CA PHE A 138 -3.21 9.32 8.89
C PHE A 138 -2.76 9.06 10.33
N ILE A 139 -1.55 8.52 10.52
CA ILE A 139 -1.00 8.25 11.86
C ILE A 139 -0.81 9.55 12.64
N ALA A 140 -0.28 10.61 12.01
CA ALA A 140 -0.08 11.90 12.66
C ALA A 140 -1.42 12.52 13.14
N GLN A 141 -2.48 12.38 12.33
CA GLN A 141 -3.81 12.85 12.71
C GLN A 141 -4.35 12.10 13.93
N PHE A 142 -4.31 10.76 13.93
CA PHE A 142 -4.79 9.94 15.05
C PHE A 142 -3.93 10.14 16.32
N ALA A 143 -2.62 10.43 16.15
CA ALA A 143 -1.76 10.81 17.27
C ALA A 143 -2.18 12.13 17.90
N ALA A 144 -2.46 13.14 17.08
CA ALA A 144 -2.91 14.45 17.54
C ALA A 144 -4.27 14.38 18.27
N GLU A 145 -5.14 13.45 17.89
CA GLU A 145 -6.43 13.19 18.53
C GLU A 145 -6.32 12.28 19.78
N GLY A 146 -5.11 11.78 20.12
CA GLY A 146 -4.90 10.86 21.25
C GLY A 146 -5.54 9.48 21.05
N LYS A 147 -5.77 9.08 19.80
CA LYS A 147 -6.46 7.82 19.43
C LYS A 147 -5.52 6.67 19.03
N LEU A 148 -4.19 6.89 19.10
CA LEU A 148 -3.25 5.78 18.83
C LEU A 148 -3.29 4.77 19.96
N PRO A 149 -3.11 3.46 19.67
CA PRO A 149 -2.97 2.45 20.71
C PRO A 149 -1.73 2.74 21.56
N SER A 150 -1.90 2.77 22.90
CA SER A 150 -0.79 2.95 23.83
C SER A 150 0.13 1.73 23.81
N THR A 151 1.43 1.94 23.68
CA THR A 151 2.47 0.89 23.77
C THR A 151 2.71 0.39 25.20
N GLU A 152 1.91 0.82 26.18
CA GLU A 152 2.18 0.60 27.63
C GLU A 152 1.78 -0.77 28.20
N SER A 153 1.38 -1.76 27.41
CA SER A 153 0.86 -3.01 27.98
C SER A 153 1.88 -4.14 28.18
N LYS A 154 3.19 -3.94 27.92
CA LYS A 154 4.18 -5.04 28.07
C LYS A 154 5.22 -4.85 29.18
N ALA A 155 5.33 -3.65 29.75
CA ALA A 155 6.32 -3.38 30.82
C ALA A 155 5.81 -3.72 32.25
N GLU A 156 4.49 -3.75 32.45
CA GLU A 156 3.94 -4.01 33.80
C GLU A 156 3.78 -5.48 34.17
N GLN A 157 3.80 -6.40 33.23
CA GLN A 157 3.68 -7.84 33.56
C GLN A 157 4.99 -8.53 33.92
N THR A 158 6.16 -7.90 33.72
CA THR A 158 7.46 -8.47 34.11
C THR A 158 7.95 -8.01 35.48
N SER A 159 7.37 -6.95 36.07
CA SER A 159 7.81 -6.45 37.39
C SER A 159 7.09 -7.07 38.58
N ALA A 160 6.05 -7.88 38.35
CA ALA A 160 5.25 -8.49 39.44
C ALA A 160 5.75 -9.86 39.92
N LEU A 161 6.80 -10.40 39.33
CA LEU A 161 7.32 -11.74 39.69
C LEU A 161 8.65 -11.77 40.46
N ASP A 162 9.25 -10.59 40.76
CA ASP A 162 10.57 -10.56 41.44
C ASP A 162 10.62 -9.66 42.69
N ALA A 163 9.52 -9.49 43.39
CA ALA A 163 9.45 -8.78 44.66
C ALA A 163 9.17 -9.79 45.81
N GLY A 164 10.13 -10.64 46.11
CA GLY A 164 10.07 -11.53 47.24
C GLY A 164 11.44 -12.06 47.63
N SER A 165 12.24 -11.29 48.35
CA SER A 165 13.10 -11.77 49.44
C SER A 165 14.26 -10.82 49.78
N ALA A 166 14.36 -10.54 51.08
CA ALA A 166 15.51 -10.08 51.87
C ALA A 166 15.94 -8.61 51.68
N GLY A 167 15.90 -7.76 52.70
CA GLY A 167 16.61 -7.95 53.96
C GLY A 167 17.37 -6.68 54.26
N ASN A 168 16.93 -5.98 55.23
CA ASN A 168 17.46 -4.90 56.08
C ASN A 168 19.00 -4.77 56.14
N ALA A 169 19.55 -3.56 55.86
CA ALA A 169 20.72 -3.05 56.55
C ALA A 169 20.80 -1.51 56.46
N ASN A 170 20.63 -0.90 57.61
CA ASN A 170 20.81 0.48 58.00
C ASN A 170 22.30 0.90 57.90
N ARG A 171 22.63 2.09 57.31
CA ARG A 171 23.73 2.91 57.83
C ARG A 171 23.68 4.36 57.32
N THR A 172 23.62 5.22 58.27
CA THR A 172 23.83 6.67 58.35
C THR A 172 25.14 7.17 57.73
N GLY A 173 25.16 8.40 57.17
CA GLY A 173 26.42 9.10 56.91
C GLY A 173 26.33 10.32 56.01
N ASN A 174 25.98 11.45 56.55
CA ASN A 174 26.60 12.80 56.46
C ASN A 174 26.68 13.58 55.12
N MET A 175 26.01 14.72 55.21
CA MET A 175 26.22 16.05 54.62
C MET A 175 27.55 16.38 53.97
N ARG A 176 27.49 16.92 52.73
CA ARG A 176 28.24 18.17 52.39
C ARG A 176 27.55 18.85 51.24
N GLN A 177 27.14 20.09 51.50
CA GLN A 177 26.71 21.14 50.61
C GLN A 177 27.87 21.62 49.76
N ALA A 178 27.69 21.70 48.43
CA ALA A 178 28.51 22.52 47.58
C ALA A 178 27.59 23.24 46.59
N ASP A 179 27.52 24.51 46.81
CA ASP A 179 26.95 25.54 45.99
C ASP A 179 27.74 25.70 44.71
N SER A 180 27.12 25.59 43.55
CA SER A 180 27.63 26.16 42.30
C SER A 180 26.46 26.24 41.32
N THR A 181 25.98 27.48 41.12
CA THR A 181 25.09 27.89 40.05
C THR A 181 25.76 27.67 38.71
N PRO A 182 25.16 27.00 37.75
CA PRO A 182 25.57 27.12 36.35
C PRO A 182 24.66 28.15 35.64
N ASP A 183 25.34 28.97 34.95
CA ASP A 183 25.04 30.00 33.97
C ASP A 183 23.84 29.64 33.08
N ALA A 184 22.93 30.63 32.91
CA ALA A 184 21.80 30.57 31.99
C ALA A 184 22.32 30.75 30.54
N GLY A 185 22.65 29.64 29.91
CA GLY A 185 23.04 29.56 28.50
C GLY A 185 22.02 28.76 27.67
N SER A 186 21.26 29.50 26.87
CA SER A 186 20.59 29.04 25.62
C SER A 186 19.69 27.80 25.68
N ALA A 187 18.47 27.98 26.18
CA ALA A 187 17.37 27.06 25.96
C ALA A 187 16.61 27.48 24.68
N GLY A 188 17.12 27.14 23.49
CA GLY A 188 16.51 27.57 22.22
C GLY A 188 16.30 26.50 21.16
N ASP A 189 17.03 25.39 21.15
CA ASP A 189 17.04 24.48 19.98
C ASP A 189 16.57 23.04 20.23
N ALA A 190 16.33 22.65 21.46
CA ALA A 190 15.97 21.26 21.76
C ALA A 190 14.57 20.78 21.29
N PRO A 191 13.49 21.61 21.26
CA PRO A 191 12.16 21.13 20.86
C PRO A 191 12.00 20.88 19.35
N GLN A 192 12.67 21.65 18.48
CA GLN A 192 12.49 21.50 17.02
C GLN A 192 13.23 20.29 16.45
N THR A 193 14.41 19.99 16.93
CA THR A 193 15.18 18.82 16.49
C THR A 193 14.53 17.51 16.88
N LEU A 194 13.91 17.41 18.04
CA LEU A 194 13.15 16.22 18.49
C LEU A 194 11.88 15.99 17.67
N GLN A 195 11.15 17.05 17.34
CA GLN A 195 9.94 16.97 16.50
C GLN A 195 10.29 16.56 15.07
N THR A 196 11.39 17.06 14.51
CA THR A 196 11.87 16.67 13.17
C THR A 196 12.29 15.20 13.16
N ALA A 197 13.05 14.73 14.13
CA ALA A 197 13.47 13.34 14.23
C ALA A 197 12.26 12.37 14.40
N ALA A 198 11.27 12.73 15.19
CA ALA A 198 10.05 11.94 15.35
C ALA A 198 9.23 11.88 14.05
N SER A 199 9.16 12.99 13.31
CA SER A 199 8.51 13.04 12.00
C SER A 199 9.22 12.17 10.96
N ASP A 200 10.54 12.17 10.93
CA ASP A 200 11.33 11.38 9.99
C ASP A 200 11.24 9.88 10.32
N ALA A 201 11.30 9.50 11.58
CA ALA A 201 11.07 8.12 12.02
C ALA A 201 9.67 7.60 11.64
N LEU A 202 8.64 8.46 11.75
CA LEU A 202 7.29 8.12 11.30
C LEU A 202 7.23 7.88 9.79
N LYS A 203 7.88 8.73 9.00
CA LYS A 203 7.94 8.57 7.53
C LYS A 203 8.65 7.29 7.12
N GLU A 204 9.78 6.97 7.75
CA GLU A 204 10.50 5.70 7.49
C GLU A 204 9.61 4.49 7.84
N ARG A 205 8.95 4.52 8.99
CA ARG A 205 8.02 3.46 9.41
C ARG A 205 6.85 3.34 8.44
N ALA A 206 6.29 4.44 7.97
CA ALA A 206 5.21 4.46 6.98
C ALA A 206 5.66 3.94 5.62
N LEU A 207 6.90 4.24 5.19
CA LEU A 207 7.46 3.71 3.95
C LEU A 207 7.68 2.19 4.02
N PHE A 208 8.17 1.69 5.15
CA PHE A 208 8.30 0.25 5.36
C PHE A 208 6.92 -0.44 5.32
N PHE A 209 5.93 0.11 6.02
CA PHE A 209 4.55 -0.37 5.98
C PHE A 209 3.96 -0.38 4.56
N ALA A 210 4.19 0.67 3.77
CA ALA A 210 3.73 0.74 2.40
C ALA A 210 4.35 -0.35 1.50
N ARG A 211 5.62 -0.67 1.71
CA ARG A 211 6.32 -1.76 0.99
C ARG A 211 5.75 -3.13 1.36
N GLU A 212 5.53 -3.38 2.64
CA GLU A 212 4.88 -4.61 3.11
C GLU A 212 3.47 -4.75 2.53
N LEU A 213 2.68 -3.67 2.54
CA LEU A 213 1.33 -3.66 1.99
C LEU A 213 1.32 -3.94 0.48
N SER A 214 2.28 -3.39 -0.27
CA SER A 214 2.46 -3.67 -1.69
C SER A 214 2.85 -5.13 -1.96
N ALA A 215 3.70 -5.73 -1.10
CA ALA A 215 4.04 -7.14 -1.19
C ALA A 215 2.82 -8.04 -0.92
N GLU A 216 2.03 -7.71 0.10
CA GLU A 216 0.78 -8.40 0.42
C GLU A 216 -0.24 -8.30 -0.72
N LEU A 217 -0.38 -7.14 -1.36
CA LEU A 217 -1.26 -6.96 -2.51
C LEU A 217 -0.79 -7.80 -3.71
N SER A 218 0.52 -7.86 -3.96
CA SER A 218 1.08 -8.72 -5.00
C SER A 218 0.74 -10.18 -4.76
N ALA A 219 0.95 -10.68 -3.53
CA ALA A 219 0.64 -12.05 -3.14
C ALA A 219 -0.88 -12.33 -3.27
N TYR A 220 -1.71 -11.38 -2.82
CA TYR A 220 -3.16 -11.48 -2.91
C TYR A 220 -3.64 -11.61 -4.37
N ILE A 221 -3.15 -10.77 -5.29
CA ILE A 221 -3.51 -10.84 -6.72
C ILE A 221 -3.07 -12.18 -7.35
N VAL A 222 -1.88 -12.67 -7.00
CA VAL A 222 -1.37 -13.96 -7.50
C VAL A 222 -2.24 -15.11 -7.03
N GLU A 223 -2.60 -15.16 -5.75
CA GLU A 223 -3.47 -16.18 -5.18
C GLU A 223 -4.85 -16.18 -5.84
N LYS A 224 -5.44 -14.99 -6.04
CA LYS A 224 -6.73 -14.85 -6.73
C LYS A 224 -6.68 -15.30 -8.18
N LYS A 225 -5.60 -14.95 -8.89
CA LYS A 225 -5.39 -15.41 -10.26
C LYS A 225 -5.31 -16.94 -10.34
N GLU A 226 -4.61 -17.58 -9.39
CA GLU A 226 -4.51 -19.03 -9.35
C GLU A 226 -5.86 -19.69 -9.02
N THR A 227 -6.64 -19.10 -8.11
CA THR A 227 -8.02 -19.56 -7.80
C THR A 227 -8.90 -19.53 -9.05
N LEU A 228 -8.82 -18.46 -9.87
CA LEU A 228 -9.54 -18.36 -11.14
C LEU A 228 -9.10 -19.40 -12.15
N ARG A 229 -7.80 -19.72 -12.22
CA ARG A 229 -7.28 -20.75 -13.12
C ARG A 229 -7.77 -22.16 -12.76
N GLN A 230 -7.87 -22.45 -11.46
CA GLN A 230 -8.35 -23.74 -10.95
C GLN A 230 -9.88 -23.85 -11.03
N ASN A 231 -10.58 -22.73 -10.85
CA ASN A 231 -12.04 -22.67 -10.84
C ASN A 231 -12.54 -21.48 -11.67
N PRO A 232 -12.57 -21.60 -13.01
CA PRO A 232 -12.97 -20.48 -13.88
C PRO A 232 -14.38 -19.94 -13.58
N GLU A 233 -15.26 -20.76 -13.00
CA GLU A 233 -16.62 -20.37 -12.63
C GLU A 233 -16.71 -19.59 -11.29
N SER A 234 -15.65 -19.59 -10.48
CA SER A 234 -15.63 -18.88 -9.20
C SER A 234 -15.56 -17.35 -9.35
N GLY A 235 -15.24 -16.88 -10.54
CA GLY A 235 -15.24 -15.46 -10.91
C GLY A 235 -16.63 -14.94 -11.22
N ALA A 236 -17.67 -15.30 -10.48
CA ALA A 236 -19.02 -14.70 -10.51
C ALA A 236 -19.56 -14.32 -11.91
N GLY A 237 -19.17 -15.05 -12.96
CA GLY A 237 -19.57 -14.77 -14.35
C GLY A 237 -18.95 -13.51 -14.93
N SER A 238 -18.01 -12.86 -14.25
CA SER A 238 -17.31 -11.67 -14.70
C SER A 238 -15.85 -12.00 -15.00
N LEU A 239 -15.45 -11.90 -16.26
CA LEU A 239 -14.05 -11.83 -16.67
C LEU A 239 -13.33 -10.59 -16.10
N PHE A 240 -14.03 -9.76 -15.33
CA PHE A 240 -13.66 -8.40 -14.96
C PHE A 240 -13.44 -8.19 -13.45
N ALA A 241 -13.51 -9.26 -12.64
CA ALA A 241 -13.28 -9.18 -11.21
C ALA A 241 -12.55 -10.41 -10.69
N LEU A 242 -11.61 -10.18 -9.74
CA LEU A 242 -11.01 -11.25 -8.96
C LEU A 242 -12.00 -11.76 -7.91
N PRO A 243 -11.95 -13.07 -7.54
CA PRO A 243 -12.84 -13.59 -6.50
C PRO A 243 -12.58 -12.92 -5.16
N ALA A 244 -13.65 -12.44 -4.54
CA ALA A 244 -13.57 -11.83 -3.22
C ALA A 244 -13.23 -12.89 -2.15
N ASP A 245 -12.38 -12.49 -1.18
CA ASP A 245 -11.98 -13.35 -0.06
C ASP A 245 -11.83 -12.56 1.22
N ASP A 246 -12.90 -12.53 2.00
CA ASP A 246 -12.89 -11.83 3.29
C ASP A 246 -11.94 -12.46 4.31
N SER A 247 -11.65 -13.77 4.20
CA SER A 247 -10.74 -14.46 5.12
C SER A 247 -9.29 -14.04 4.89
N ALA A 248 -8.86 -13.97 3.62
CA ALA A 248 -7.53 -13.47 3.27
C ALA A 248 -7.36 -12.01 3.68
N LEU A 249 -8.35 -11.17 3.40
CA LEU A 249 -8.34 -9.76 3.80
C LEU A 249 -8.30 -9.58 5.33
N ALA A 250 -9.03 -10.38 6.09
CA ALA A 250 -8.99 -10.32 7.54
C ALA A 250 -7.58 -10.59 8.10
N LYS A 251 -6.84 -11.53 7.51
CA LYS A 251 -5.44 -11.81 7.89
C LYS A 251 -4.50 -10.66 7.55
N ILE A 252 -4.67 -10.04 6.39
CA ILE A 252 -3.87 -8.87 5.97
C ILE A 252 -4.13 -7.70 6.92
N ILE A 253 -5.38 -7.41 7.22
CA ILE A 253 -5.79 -6.36 8.16
C ILE A 253 -5.19 -6.61 9.55
N ALA A 254 -5.27 -7.84 10.07
CA ALA A 254 -4.70 -8.18 11.36
C ALA A 254 -3.18 -7.95 11.41
N ARG A 255 -2.44 -8.26 10.31
CA ARG A 255 -1.00 -7.95 10.21
C ARG A 255 -0.73 -6.44 10.16
N ALA A 256 -1.52 -5.71 9.40
CA ALA A 256 -1.43 -4.25 9.33
C ALA A 256 -1.65 -3.59 10.69
N GLU A 257 -2.65 -4.03 11.44
CA GLU A 257 -2.89 -3.56 12.80
C GLU A 257 -1.76 -3.92 13.76
N ALA A 258 -1.26 -5.17 13.71
CA ALA A 258 -0.17 -5.62 14.57
C ALA A 258 1.11 -4.81 14.34
N TYR A 259 1.39 -4.42 13.10
CA TYR A 259 2.54 -3.57 12.75
C TYR A 259 2.52 -2.22 13.49
N TRP A 260 1.35 -1.62 13.69
CA TRP A 260 1.22 -0.30 14.33
C TRP A 260 1.02 -0.37 15.86
N LYS A 261 0.72 -1.56 16.41
CA LYS A 261 0.60 -1.81 17.85
C LYS A 261 1.93 -2.20 18.53
N GLY A 262 2.92 -2.61 17.75
CA GLY A 262 4.26 -2.99 18.22
C GLY A 262 5.29 -1.92 18.02
#